data_269cb344745d4cfbafd343c2f346f0e4
#
_entry.id   269cb344745d4cfbafd343c2f346f0e4
#
_cell.length_a   1.000
_cell.length_b   1.000
_cell.length_c   1.000
_cell.angle_alpha   90.00
_cell.angle_beta   90.00
_cell.angle_gamma   90.00
#
_symmetry.space_group_name_H-M   'P 1'
#
loop_
_entity.id
_entity.type
_entity.pdbx_description
1 polymer ?
#
loop_
_entity_poly.entity_id
_entity_poly.type
_entity_poly.pdbx_seq_one_letter_code
_entity_poly.pdbx_strand_id
1 'polypeptide(L)'
;MKKLTGIWLSLLLVIGVLAGCAGAETDQKTNSSKPKETAAAAFPVSIKDAAGKTVEIKEQPKRIVSLIPSNTEVAYALGLGNKIVGRSDFDNYPKEVETVEKIGGLDFNVEKVISLKPDLVLAHASQMSSKDGFKQLEDAGIQVLTVNDAASFKDVYKSINMIGEAAGVKEASTKLVDEMKSKLNDIKKQAESISKDKQKTVFVEVSGAPEIYTTGKQTFMDEMLSVIHAKNAAGDQTGWVQMTEESIIKRNPDAIVTIDGASLADLKKRDGWKAIKAVKEKQVFQLNTDLASRPGPRLVEGVEALAKSIYPDTFK
;
A
#
# COMPACT_ATOMS: atom_id res chain seq x y z
N MET A 1 -51.18 -55.21 36.56
CA MET A 1 -52.19 -54.78 37.57
C MET A 1 -52.21 -53.23 37.52
N LYS A 2 -53.32 -52.70 37.05
CA LYS A 2 -54.09 -51.58 37.64
C LYS A 2 -53.31 -50.23 37.78
N LYS A 3 -53.69 -49.07 37.38
CA LYS A 3 -54.91 -48.38 36.82
C LYS A 3 -54.52 -46.94 36.68
N LEU A 4 -54.80 -46.25 35.56
CA LEU A 4 -55.91 -45.27 35.35
C LEU A 4 -55.86 -43.99 36.22
N THR A 5 -55.86 -42.87 35.74
CA THR A 5 -56.81 -41.87 35.17
C THR A 5 -56.39 -40.51 35.70
N GLY A 6 -56.62 -39.39 35.11
CA GLY A 6 -57.50 -38.76 34.14
C GLY A 6 -57.21 -37.24 34.13
N ILE A 7 -57.29 -36.57 33.00
CA ILE A 7 -58.35 -35.73 32.42
C ILE A 7 -58.85 -34.59 33.32
N TRP A 8 -58.77 -33.34 32.84
CA TRP A 8 -59.78 -32.31 32.61
C TRP A 8 -59.08 -30.96 32.34
N LEU A 9 -59.07 -30.41 31.18
CA LEU A 9 -59.91 -29.55 30.37
C LEU A 9 -60.59 -28.38 31.11
N SER A 10 -60.25 -27.15 30.78
CA SER A 10 -61.22 -26.05 30.69
C SER A 10 -60.70 -24.87 29.89
N LEU A 11 -61.37 -24.64 28.86
CA LEU A 11 -61.51 -23.57 27.87
C LEU A 11 -62.18 -22.36 28.52
N LEU A 12 -61.70 -21.13 28.26
CA LEU A 12 -62.61 -19.95 28.21
C LEU A 12 -62.06 -18.86 27.29
N LEU A 13 -62.83 -18.64 26.28
CA LEU A 13 -62.78 -17.63 25.22
C LEU A 13 -63.50 -16.39 25.74
N VAL A 14 -62.92 -15.17 25.58
CA VAL A 14 -63.75 -13.94 25.55
C VAL A 14 -63.26 -13.02 24.44
N ILE A 15 -64.11 -12.78 23.48
CA ILE A 15 -64.09 -11.85 22.39
C ILE A 15 -64.52 -10.47 22.89
N GLY A 16 -63.81 -9.41 22.46
CA GLY A 16 -64.30 -8.04 22.65
C GLY A 16 -63.76 -7.15 21.52
N VAL A 17 -64.62 -6.99 20.50
CA VAL A 17 -64.48 -5.99 19.45
C VAL A 17 -65.07 -4.67 19.90
N LEU A 18 -64.38 -3.54 19.65
CA LEU A 18 -65.05 -2.29 19.28
C LEU A 18 -64.08 -1.30 18.64
N ALA A 19 -64.58 -0.74 17.55
CA ALA A 19 -63.97 0.21 16.63
C ALA A 19 -63.91 1.64 17.22
N GLY A 20 -62.96 2.44 16.70
CA GLY A 20 -62.90 3.88 16.96
C GLY A 20 -61.85 4.59 16.09
N CYS A 21 -62.33 5.45 15.25
CA CYS A 21 -61.77 6.22 14.14
C CYS A 21 -60.51 7.10 14.37
N ALA A 22 -59.79 7.23 13.26
CA ALA A 22 -59.23 8.45 12.63
C ALA A 22 -58.28 9.36 13.44
N GLY A 23 -57.04 9.43 12.93
CA GLY A 23 -56.06 10.47 13.23
C GLY A 23 -54.82 10.23 12.40
N ALA A 24 -54.64 10.97 11.29
CA ALA A 24 -53.46 10.93 10.47
C ALA A 24 -52.32 11.63 11.20
N GLU A 25 -51.27 10.90 11.58
CA GLU A 25 -49.97 11.47 11.92
C GLU A 25 -48.89 10.67 11.20
N THR A 26 -48.06 11.41 10.50
CA THR A 26 -46.92 10.98 9.71
C THR A 26 -45.84 10.40 10.61
N ASP A 27 -45.74 9.08 10.70
CA ASP A 27 -44.60 8.40 11.33
C ASP A 27 -43.36 8.44 10.41
N GLN A 28 -42.46 9.37 10.67
CA GLN A 28 -41.07 9.28 10.24
C GLN A 28 -40.45 8.03 10.89
N LYS A 29 -40.32 6.96 10.12
CA LYS A 29 -39.43 5.85 10.46
C LYS A 29 -38.02 6.35 10.45
N THR A 30 -37.50 6.76 11.59
CA THR A 30 -36.06 6.85 11.85
C THR A 30 -35.49 5.44 11.77
N ASN A 31 -34.94 5.13 10.61
CA ASN A 31 -34.15 3.92 10.41
C ASN A 31 -32.80 4.12 11.13
N SER A 32 -32.78 3.85 12.41
CA SER A 32 -31.57 3.74 13.22
C SER A 32 -30.85 2.46 12.78
N SER A 33 -30.08 2.55 11.71
CA SER A 33 -29.08 1.54 11.38
C SER A 33 -28.01 1.58 12.48
N LYS A 34 -28.11 0.67 13.45
CA LYS A 34 -26.95 0.32 14.29
C LYS A 34 -25.75 0.10 13.39
N PRO A 35 -24.57 0.69 13.70
CA PRO A 35 -23.34 0.34 13.03
C PRO A 35 -23.17 -1.18 13.17
N LYS A 36 -22.99 -1.85 12.04
CA LYS A 36 -22.66 -3.27 12.01
C LYS A 36 -21.32 -3.39 12.76
N GLU A 37 -21.36 -3.97 13.93
CA GLU A 37 -20.17 -4.29 14.72
C GLU A 37 -19.29 -5.14 13.82
N THR A 38 -18.19 -4.57 13.35
CA THR A 38 -17.15 -5.29 12.61
C THR A 38 -16.66 -6.40 13.53
N ALA A 39 -16.74 -7.63 13.06
CA ALA A 39 -16.24 -8.77 13.82
C ALA A 39 -14.77 -8.50 14.17
N ALA A 40 -14.50 -8.28 15.46
CA ALA A 40 -13.14 -8.09 15.95
C ALA A 40 -12.32 -9.30 15.54
N ALA A 41 -11.16 -9.07 14.90
CA ALA A 41 -10.25 -10.15 14.54
C ALA A 41 -9.95 -10.97 15.79
N ALA A 42 -10.13 -12.30 15.70
CA ALA A 42 -9.86 -13.18 16.84
C ALA A 42 -8.34 -13.25 17.04
N PHE A 43 -7.84 -12.72 18.13
CA PHE A 43 -6.47 -12.93 18.60
C PHE A 43 -6.40 -14.19 19.48
N PRO A 44 -5.27 -14.92 19.54
CA PRO A 44 -3.99 -14.60 18.89
C PRO A 44 -3.97 -14.86 17.38
N VAL A 45 -3.12 -14.11 16.66
CA VAL A 45 -2.81 -14.36 15.24
C VAL A 45 -1.36 -14.78 15.09
N SER A 46 -1.09 -15.75 14.20
CA SER A 46 0.24 -16.25 13.87
C SER A 46 0.56 -15.93 12.42
N ILE A 47 1.57 -15.10 12.18
CA ILE A 47 1.93 -14.61 10.86
C ILE A 47 3.35 -15.05 10.54
N LYS A 48 3.54 -15.73 9.40
CA LYS A 48 4.87 -15.97 8.85
C LYS A 48 5.33 -14.70 8.13
N ASP A 49 6.34 -14.07 8.67
CA ASP A 49 6.89 -12.82 8.15
C ASP A 49 7.88 -13.02 6.99
N ALA A 50 8.39 -11.93 6.43
CA ALA A 50 9.33 -11.96 5.31
C ALA A 50 10.75 -12.45 5.71
N ALA A 51 11.09 -12.45 6.98
CA ALA A 51 12.31 -13.08 7.49
C ALA A 51 12.16 -14.60 7.66
N GLY A 52 10.97 -15.15 7.38
CA GLY A 52 10.64 -16.57 7.54
C GLY A 52 10.29 -16.97 8.98
N LYS A 53 10.22 -16.00 9.90
CA LYS A 53 9.85 -16.18 11.29
C LYS A 53 8.33 -16.22 11.44
N THR A 54 7.82 -17.04 12.36
CA THR A 54 6.41 -16.98 12.79
C THR A 54 6.30 -16.02 13.96
N VAL A 55 5.58 -14.92 13.75
CA VAL A 55 5.30 -13.89 14.77
C VAL A 55 3.90 -14.16 15.33
N GLU A 56 3.82 -14.35 16.64
CA GLU A 56 2.56 -14.54 17.35
C GLU A 56 2.16 -13.23 18.02
N ILE A 57 1.04 -12.66 17.60
CA ILE A 57 0.47 -11.44 18.16
C ILE A 57 -0.73 -11.84 19.03
N LYS A 58 -0.60 -11.70 20.34
CA LYS A 58 -1.55 -12.21 21.33
C LYS A 58 -2.80 -11.36 21.44
N GLU A 59 -2.66 -10.06 21.27
CA GLU A 59 -3.73 -9.06 21.41
C GLU A 59 -3.64 -8.04 20.28
N GLN A 60 -4.74 -7.32 20.03
CA GLN A 60 -4.72 -6.24 19.06
C GLN A 60 -3.72 -5.15 19.48
N PRO A 61 -2.72 -4.82 18.65
CA PRO A 61 -1.74 -3.79 18.97
C PRO A 61 -2.40 -2.42 19.23
N LYS A 62 -1.95 -1.75 20.28
CA LYS A 62 -2.39 -0.40 20.67
C LYS A 62 -1.33 0.65 20.37
N ARG A 63 -0.07 0.23 20.33
CA ARG A 63 1.09 1.09 20.11
C ARG A 63 2.00 0.47 19.04
N ILE A 64 2.11 1.12 17.91
CA ILE A 64 2.84 0.62 16.75
C ILE A 64 3.98 1.57 16.43
N VAL A 65 5.17 1.03 16.21
CA VAL A 65 6.29 1.75 15.61
C VAL A 65 6.47 1.26 14.17
N SER A 66 6.61 2.18 13.23
CA SER A 66 6.88 1.86 11.84
C SER A 66 8.28 2.33 11.44
N LEU A 67 9.09 1.43 10.87
CA LEU A 67 10.49 1.70 10.56
C LEU A 67 10.73 2.18 9.12
N ILE A 68 9.67 2.22 8.27
CA ILE A 68 9.81 2.61 6.86
C ILE A 68 8.52 3.25 6.33
N PRO A 69 8.60 4.26 5.43
CA PRO A 69 7.43 5.00 4.94
C PRO A 69 6.32 4.15 4.32
N SER A 70 6.64 3.12 3.56
CA SER A 70 5.62 2.25 2.94
C SER A 70 4.72 1.59 3.99
N ASN A 71 5.29 1.07 5.09
CA ASN A 71 4.54 0.47 6.19
C ASN A 71 3.69 1.51 6.93
N THR A 72 4.25 2.70 7.13
CA THR A 72 3.54 3.82 7.76
C THR A 72 2.32 4.24 6.95
N GLU A 73 2.48 4.41 5.64
CA GLU A 73 1.37 4.75 4.74
C GLU A 73 0.27 3.68 4.74
N VAL A 74 0.66 2.40 4.76
CA VAL A 74 -0.30 1.29 4.91
C VAL A 74 -1.04 1.40 6.25
N ALA A 75 -0.33 1.60 7.36
CA ALA A 75 -0.96 1.72 8.67
C ALA A 75 -1.96 2.87 8.73
N TYR A 76 -1.62 4.03 8.19
CA TYR A 76 -2.55 5.17 8.11
C TYR A 76 -3.76 4.88 7.21
N ALA A 77 -3.55 4.28 6.05
CA ALA A 77 -4.62 3.91 5.13
C ALA A 77 -5.59 2.86 5.74
N LEU A 78 -5.11 2.04 6.67
CA LEU A 78 -5.91 1.09 7.44
C LEU A 78 -6.58 1.70 8.69
N GLY A 79 -6.47 3.01 8.89
CA GLY A 79 -7.07 3.70 10.04
C GLY A 79 -6.32 3.52 11.35
N LEU A 80 -5.04 3.11 11.30
CA LEU A 80 -4.21 2.86 12.48
C LEU A 80 -3.35 4.07 12.89
N GLY A 81 -3.53 5.23 12.26
CA GLY A 81 -2.70 6.41 12.48
C GLY A 81 -2.60 6.84 13.95
N ASN A 82 -3.69 6.74 14.70
CA ASN A 82 -3.74 7.04 16.14
C ASN A 82 -2.99 6.02 17.03
N LYS A 83 -2.57 4.88 16.46
CA LYS A 83 -1.77 3.87 17.14
C LYS A 83 -0.27 4.00 16.82
N ILE A 84 0.10 4.79 15.81
CA ILE A 84 1.51 5.00 15.45
C ILE A 84 2.14 5.93 16.48
N VAL A 85 3.09 5.40 17.23
CA VAL A 85 3.81 6.12 18.31
C VAL A 85 5.25 6.42 17.96
N GLY A 86 5.78 5.85 16.88
CA GLY A 86 7.11 6.11 16.36
C GLY A 86 7.18 5.87 14.85
N ARG A 87 7.93 6.70 14.14
CA ARG A 87 8.09 6.68 12.69
C ARG A 87 9.54 6.88 12.26
N SER A 88 9.87 6.49 11.04
CA SER A 88 11.19 6.78 10.49
C SER A 88 11.38 8.27 10.18
N ASP A 89 12.63 8.69 10.00
CA ASP A 89 12.97 10.06 9.60
C ASP A 89 12.46 10.41 8.20
N PHE A 90 12.19 9.39 7.37
CA PHE A 90 11.75 9.52 5.97
C PHE A 90 10.23 9.59 5.80
N ASP A 91 9.48 9.41 6.87
CA ASP A 91 8.02 9.49 6.85
C ASP A 91 7.55 10.95 6.72
N ASN A 92 6.76 11.22 5.68
CA ASN A 92 6.24 12.55 5.36
C ASN A 92 4.76 12.51 4.92
N TYR A 93 4.12 11.33 4.95
CA TYR A 93 2.74 11.16 4.55
C TYR A 93 2.03 10.11 5.42
N PRO A 94 0.73 10.35 5.78
CA PRO A 94 0.03 11.62 5.58
C PRO A 94 0.63 12.73 6.46
N LYS A 95 0.15 13.99 6.31
CA LYS A 95 0.75 15.13 7.04
C LYS A 95 0.73 14.97 8.56
N GLU A 96 -0.26 14.27 9.07
CA GLU A 96 -0.42 13.98 10.51
C GLU A 96 0.76 13.17 11.07
N VAL A 97 1.49 12.42 10.23
CA VAL A 97 2.67 11.66 10.65
C VAL A 97 3.78 12.56 11.18
N GLU A 98 3.84 13.82 10.74
CA GLU A 98 4.88 14.77 11.17
C GLU A 98 4.87 15.03 12.68
N THR A 99 3.74 14.81 13.34
CA THR A 99 3.57 14.96 14.80
C THR A 99 4.04 13.74 15.60
N VAL A 100 4.31 12.62 14.92
CA VAL A 100 4.75 11.37 15.54
C VAL A 100 6.26 11.41 15.80
N GLU A 101 6.67 10.80 16.91
CA GLU A 101 8.08 10.76 17.34
C GLU A 101 8.97 10.05 16.30
N LYS A 102 10.09 10.68 15.94
CA LYS A 102 11.09 10.12 15.03
C LYS A 102 11.98 9.12 15.76
N ILE A 103 12.24 7.96 15.14
CA ILE A 103 13.07 6.90 15.73
C ILE A 103 14.40 6.66 14.97
N GLY A 104 14.72 7.49 14.00
CA GLY A 104 15.89 7.37 13.14
C GLY A 104 15.54 6.94 11.71
N GLY A 105 16.58 6.76 10.89
CA GLY A 105 16.47 6.36 9.49
C GLY A 105 16.58 4.85 9.28
N LEU A 106 17.45 4.44 8.35
CA LEU A 106 17.74 3.01 8.12
C LEU A 106 18.36 2.36 9.37
N ASP A 107 19.23 3.09 10.05
CA ASP A 107 19.76 2.75 11.36
C ASP A 107 18.87 3.42 12.42
N PHE A 108 17.84 2.73 12.83
CA PHE A 108 16.90 3.23 13.84
C PHE A 108 17.47 3.13 15.25
N ASN A 109 17.03 4.02 16.14
CA ASN A 109 17.47 4.04 17.53
C ASN A 109 16.65 3.05 18.36
N VAL A 110 17.27 1.90 18.69
CA VAL A 110 16.64 0.79 19.43
C VAL A 110 16.14 1.24 20.81
N GLU A 111 16.96 2.00 21.56
CA GLU A 111 16.60 2.48 22.90
C GLU A 111 15.38 3.39 22.85
N LYS A 112 15.32 4.24 21.83
CA LYS A 112 14.19 5.14 21.62
C LYS A 112 12.93 4.36 21.28
N VAL A 113 13.03 3.33 20.42
CA VAL A 113 11.88 2.44 20.11
C VAL A 113 11.39 1.75 21.40
N ILE A 114 12.31 1.19 22.22
CA ILE A 114 11.95 0.54 23.50
C ILE A 114 11.27 1.54 24.44
N SER A 115 11.76 2.78 24.53
CA SER A 115 11.18 3.82 25.39
C SER A 115 9.74 4.19 25.01
N LEU A 116 9.37 4.04 23.75
CA LEU A 116 8.01 4.26 23.25
C LEU A 116 7.04 3.12 23.64
N LYS A 117 7.55 2.01 24.18
CA LYS A 117 6.78 0.83 24.63
C LYS A 117 5.76 0.36 23.57
N PRO A 118 6.19 0.05 22.34
CA PRO A 118 5.29 -0.47 21.32
C PRO A 118 4.89 -1.92 21.61
N ASP A 119 3.69 -2.30 21.18
CA ASP A 119 3.23 -3.70 21.17
C ASP A 119 3.71 -4.39 19.89
N LEU A 120 3.86 -3.62 18.80
CA LEU A 120 4.24 -4.09 17.49
C LEU A 120 5.20 -3.11 16.81
N VAL A 121 6.25 -3.65 16.22
CA VAL A 121 7.17 -2.93 15.32
C VAL A 121 6.98 -3.47 13.91
N LEU A 122 6.67 -2.59 12.97
CA LEU A 122 6.61 -2.89 11.54
C LEU A 122 7.98 -2.64 10.92
N ALA A 123 8.78 -3.68 10.82
CA ALA A 123 10.06 -3.70 10.12
C ALA A 123 9.86 -4.03 8.63
N HIS A 124 10.94 -4.00 7.85
CA HIS A 124 10.89 -4.30 6.43
C HIS A 124 12.06 -5.20 5.99
N ALA A 125 11.83 -6.02 4.98
CA ALA A 125 12.85 -6.97 4.51
C ALA A 125 14.14 -6.28 4.01
N SER A 126 14.07 -5.05 3.50
CA SER A 126 15.26 -4.27 3.11
C SER A 126 16.15 -3.85 4.30
N GLN A 127 15.65 -3.96 5.54
CA GLN A 127 16.39 -3.60 6.76
C GLN A 127 17.05 -4.82 7.43
N MET A 128 17.28 -5.90 6.69
CA MET A 128 17.87 -7.13 7.24
C MET A 128 19.31 -6.95 7.74
N SER A 129 20.01 -5.85 7.42
CA SER A 129 21.26 -5.45 8.04
C SER A 129 21.10 -5.08 9.52
N SER A 130 19.89 -4.68 9.95
CA SER A 130 19.58 -4.26 11.33
C SER A 130 19.11 -5.43 12.22
N LYS A 131 19.46 -6.67 11.91
CA LYS A 131 19.04 -7.89 12.66
C LYS A 131 19.30 -7.83 14.15
N ASP A 132 20.46 -7.28 14.54
CA ASP A 132 20.83 -7.17 15.94
C ASP A 132 19.89 -6.21 16.68
N GLY A 133 19.48 -5.12 16.02
CA GLY A 133 18.48 -4.20 16.54
C GLY A 133 17.11 -4.88 16.70
N PHE A 134 16.66 -5.65 15.71
CA PHE A 134 15.42 -6.41 15.81
C PHE A 134 15.45 -7.41 16.96
N LYS A 135 16.59 -8.13 17.12
CA LYS A 135 16.76 -9.04 18.25
C LYS A 135 16.67 -8.33 19.59
N GLN A 136 17.28 -7.15 19.74
CA GLN A 136 17.20 -6.38 20.99
C GLN A 136 15.76 -5.95 21.31
N LEU A 137 14.95 -5.58 20.30
CA LEU A 137 13.52 -5.30 20.47
C LEU A 137 12.75 -6.54 20.94
N GLU A 138 13.04 -7.70 20.35
CA GLU A 138 12.42 -8.98 20.72
C GLU A 138 12.79 -9.41 22.13
N ASP A 139 14.07 -9.27 22.50
CA ASP A 139 14.58 -9.55 23.86
C ASP A 139 13.92 -8.62 24.92
N ALA A 140 13.48 -7.42 24.51
CA ALA A 140 12.70 -6.50 25.31
C ALA A 140 11.18 -6.85 25.35
N GLY A 141 10.77 -7.96 24.69
CA GLY A 141 9.38 -8.43 24.67
C GLY A 141 8.50 -7.77 23.62
N ILE A 142 9.07 -7.00 22.69
CA ILE A 142 8.35 -6.30 21.62
C ILE A 142 8.20 -7.23 20.41
N GLN A 143 6.98 -7.31 19.83
CA GLN A 143 6.77 -8.08 18.62
C GLN A 143 7.32 -7.32 17.40
N VAL A 144 8.21 -7.96 16.64
CA VAL A 144 8.76 -7.41 15.38
C VAL A 144 8.21 -8.21 14.22
N LEU A 145 7.49 -7.53 13.32
CA LEU A 145 6.94 -8.10 12.09
C LEU A 145 7.72 -7.56 10.90
N THR A 146 8.48 -8.41 10.23
CA THR A 146 9.19 -8.03 9.01
C THR A 146 8.27 -8.13 7.80
N VAL A 147 7.86 -6.97 7.27
CA VAL A 147 7.03 -6.88 6.07
C VAL A 147 7.88 -7.16 4.83
N ASN A 148 7.31 -7.83 3.82
CA ASN A 148 8.02 -8.23 2.62
C ASN A 148 8.45 -7.03 1.75
N ASP A 149 9.58 -7.19 1.09
CA ASP A 149 9.99 -6.32 -0.02
C ASP A 149 9.12 -6.64 -1.24
N ALA A 150 8.44 -5.62 -1.76
CA ALA A 150 7.48 -5.81 -2.82
C ALA A 150 8.13 -5.63 -4.19
N ALA A 151 8.22 -6.71 -4.96
CA ALA A 151 8.66 -6.69 -6.35
C ALA A 151 7.50 -6.55 -7.36
N SER A 152 6.26 -6.64 -6.91
CA SER A 152 5.05 -6.62 -7.72
C SER A 152 3.87 -6.00 -6.98
N PHE A 153 2.81 -5.59 -7.71
CA PHE A 153 1.55 -5.20 -7.07
C PHE A 153 0.98 -6.31 -6.17
N LYS A 154 1.14 -7.57 -6.58
CA LYS A 154 0.73 -8.71 -5.76
C LYS A 154 1.44 -8.73 -4.41
N ASP A 155 2.71 -8.37 -4.38
CA ASP A 155 3.47 -8.33 -3.13
C ASP A 155 3.09 -7.11 -2.28
N VAL A 156 2.77 -5.96 -2.91
CA VAL A 156 2.16 -4.81 -2.20
C VAL A 156 0.86 -5.22 -1.51
N TYR A 157 -0.02 -5.96 -2.18
CA TYR A 157 -1.25 -6.46 -1.58
C TYR A 157 -1.00 -7.42 -0.42
N LYS A 158 0.03 -8.27 -0.51
CA LYS A 158 0.44 -9.13 0.60
C LYS A 158 0.92 -8.31 1.81
N SER A 159 1.73 -7.27 1.58
CA SER A 159 2.19 -6.37 2.65
C SER A 159 1.03 -5.69 3.35
N ILE A 160 0.06 -5.15 2.60
CA ILE A 160 -1.14 -4.52 3.15
C ILE A 160 -1.94 -5.51 3.99
N ASN A 161 -2.18 -6.72 3.47
CA ASN A 161 -2.94 -7.74 4.20
C ASN A 161 -2.19 -8.27 5.43
N MET A 162 -0.87 -8.41 5.36
CA MET A 162 -0.03 -8.81 6.49
C MET A 162 -0.13 -7.81 7.64
N ILE A 163 -0.02 -6.50 7.35
CA ILE A 163 -0.18 -5.44 8.34
C ILE A 163 -1.62 -5.42 8.88
N GLY A 164 -2.62 -5.58 8.00
CA GLY A 164 -4.03 -5.62 8.40
C GLY A 164 -4.37 -6.78 9.32
N GLU A 165 -3.80 -7.97 9.07
CA GLU A 165 -3.95 -9.15 9.91
C GLU A 165 -3.25 -8.95 11.25
N ALA A 166 -2.00 -8.47 11.24
CA ALA A 166 -1.22 -8.18 12.45
C ALA A 166 -1.90 -7.15 13.37
N ALA A 167 -2.54 -6.14 12.79
CA ALA A 167 -3.22 -5.08 13.55
C ALA A 167 -4.70 -5.37 13.86
N GLY A 168 -5.22 -6.53 13.43
CA GLY A 168 -6.63 -6.90 13.66
C GLY A 168 -7.64 -6.10 12.85
N VAL A 169 -7.26 -5.63 11.67
CA VAL A 169 -8.09 -4.83 10.75
C VAL A 169 -8.18 -5.45 9.35
N LYS A 170 -8.30 -6.77 9.29
CA LYS A 170 -8.30 -7.56 8.06
C LYS A 170 -9.34 -7.11 7.04
N GLU A 171 -10.54 -6.76 7.47
CA GLU A 171 -11.59 -6.26 6.56
C GLU A 171 -11.17 -4.97 5.88
N ALA A 172 -10.55 -4.03 6.63
CA ALA A 172 -10.04 -2.78 6.08
C ALA A 172 -8.93 -3.03 5.04
N SER A 173 -8.01 -3.96 5.31
CA SER A 173 -6.94 -4.30 4.37
C SER A 173 -7.48 -4.97 3.10
N THR A 174 -8.46 -5.86 3.22
CA THR A 174 -9.10 -6.48 2.05
C THR A 174 -9.79 -5.42 1.19
N LYS A 175 -10.57 -4.52 1.81
CA LYS A 175 -11.24 -3.42 1.12
C LYS A 175 -10.24 -2.51 0.39
N LEU A 176 -9.16 -2.11 1.07
CA LEU A 176 -8.11 -1.27 0.48
C LEU A 176 -7.47 -1.94 -0.74
N VAL A 177 -7.14 -3.22 -0.63
CA VAL A 177 -6.58 -4.00 -1.74
C VAL A 177 -7.55 -4.10 -2.92
N ASP A 178 -8.83 -4.28 -2.67
CA ASP A 178 -9.84 -4.38 -3.73
C ASP A 178 -10.06 -3.03 -4.42
N GLU A 179 -10.03 -1.92 -3.68
CA GLU A 179 -10.05 -0.56 -4.23
C GLU A 179 -8.83 -0.28 -5.12
N MET A 180 -7.62 -0.68 -4.68
CA MET A 180 -6.39 -0.56 -5.48
C MET A 180 -6.49 -1.37 -6.78
N LYS A 181 -6.95 -2.63 -6.71
CA LYS A 181 -7.13 -3.49 -7.89
C LYS A 181 -8.14 -2.90 -8.87
N SER A 182 -9.25 -2.36 -8.36
CA SER A 182 -10.28 -1.73 -9.19
C SER A 182 -9.70 -0.55 -9.97
N LYS A 183 -9.02 0.37 -9.29
CA LYS A 183 -8.37 1.53 -9.93
C LYS A 183 -7.33 1.13 -10.97
N LEU A 184 -6.46 0.15 -10.66
CA LEU A 184 -5.48 -0.36 -11.62
C LEU A 184 -6.15 -0.99 -12.84
N ASN A 185 -7.24 -1.73 -12.66
CA ASN A 185 -7.99 -2.31 -13.76
C ASN A 185 -8.63 -1.24 -14.65
N ASP A 186 -9.11 -0.14 -14.07
CA ASP A 186 -9.67 0.97 -14.83
C ASP A 186 -8.59 1.69 -15.67
N ILE A 187 -7.39 1.91 -15.10
CA ILE A 187 -6.24 2.44 -15.83
C ILE A 187 -5.86 1.48 -16.98
N LYS A 188 -5.78 0.19 -16.71
CA LYS A 188 -5.46 -0.84 -17.69
C LYS A 188 -6.46 -0.87 -18.84
N LYS A 189 -7.76 -0.80 -18.56
CA LYS A 189 -8.81 -0.72 -19.60
C LYS A 189 -8.66 0.52 -20.48
N GLN A 190 -8.34 1.68 -19.90
CA GLN A 190 -8.07 2.88 -20.69
C GLN A 190 -6.86 2.69 -21.59
N ALA A 191 -5.79 2.04 -21.10
CA ALA A 191 -4.59 1.73 -21.86
C ALA A 191 -4.83 0.79 -23.06
N GLU A 192 -5.89 -0.04 -23.05
CA GLU A 192 -6.24 -0.92 -24.17
C GLU A 192 -6.51 -0.16 -25.48
N SER A 193 -6.85 1.12 -25.40
CA SER A 193 -7.01 2.00 -26.57
C SER A 193 -5.69 2.37 -27.24
N ILE A 194 -4.54 2.13 -26.57
CA ILE A 194 -3.21 2.43 -27.11
C ILE A 194 -2.77 1.28 -28.04
N SER A 195 -2.80 1.55 -29.33
CA SER A 195 -2.37 0.58 -30.34
C SER A 195 -0.86 0.29 -30.25
N LYS A 196 -0.44 -0.90 -30.69
CA LYS A 196 0.95 -1.38 -30.56
C LYS A 196 2.00 -0.45 -31.15
N ASP A 197 1.68 0.24 -32.22
CA ASP A 197 2.54 1.23 -32.90
C ASP A 197 2.67 2.54 -32.11
N LYS A 198 1.73 2.83 -31.19
CA LYS A 198 1.75 4.00 -30.31
C LYS A 198 2.37 3.73 -28.95
N GLN A 199 2.72 2.49 -28.63
CA GLN A 199 3.36 2.13 -27.39
C GLN A 199 4.76 2.75 -27.30
N LYS A 200 4.95 3.67 -26.34
CA LYS A 200 6.24 4.32 -26.10
C LYS A 200 7.20 3.41 -25.33
N THR A 201 8.49 3.47 -25.70
CA THR A 201 9.57 2.90 -24.91
C THR A 201 10.02 3.94 -23.88
N VAL A 202 9.94 3.59 -22.60
CA VAL A 202 10.19 4.49 -21.48
C VAL A 202 11.42 4.05 -20.71
N PHE A 203 12.36 4.95 -20.49
CA PHE A 203 13.46 4.79 -19.54
C PHE A 203 13.07 5.44 -18.21
N VAL A 204 13.20 4.69 -17.11
CA VAL A 204 12.95 5.22 -15.76
C VAL A 204 14.29 5.43 -15.08
N GLU A 205 14.64 6.66 -14.77
CA GLU A 205 15.81 7.01 -13.96
C GLU A 205 15.41 7.02 -12.50
N VAL A 206 15.92 6.03 -11.75
CA VAL A 206 15.68 5.87 -10.31
C VAL A 206 16.71 6.65 -9.51
N SER A 207 17.95 6.64 -9.98
CA SER A 207 19.06 7.43 -9.48
C SER A 207 19.88 7.92 -10.66
N GLY A 208 20.29 9.18 -10.63
CA GLY A 208 21.03 9.81 -11.71
C GLY A 208 22.55 9.62 -11.62
N ALA A 209 23.28 10.29 -12.53
CA ALA A 209 24.75 10.26 -12.57
C ALA A 209 25.37 10.64 -11.20
N PRO A 210 26.57 10.06 -10.85
CA PRO A 210 27.42 9.23 -11.70
C PRO A 210 26.98 7.75 -11.82
N GLU A 211 26.15 7.25 -10.93
CA GLU A 211 25.68 5.88 -10.90
C GLU A 211 24.20 5.83 -11.26
N ILE A 212 23.92 5.71 -12.56
CA ILE A 212 22.55 5.71 -13.05
C ILE A 212 21.90 4.36 -12.81
N TYR A 213 20.87 4.32 -11.94
CA TYR A 213 20.05 3.13 -11.73
C TYR A 213 18.71 3.25 -12.44
N THR A 214 18.25 2.13 -12.95
CA THR A 214 16.96 1.96 -13.61
C THR A 214 16.24 0.70 -13.13
N THR A 215 15.05 0.49 -13.61
CA THR A 215 14.18 -0.63 -13.33
C THR A 215 14.13 -1.60 -14.51
N GLY A 216 14.47 -2.87 -14.28
CA GLY A 216 14.26 -3.98 -15.20
C GLY A 216 12.98 -4.76 -14.89
N LYS A 217 12.83 -5.94 -15.49
CA LYS A 217 11.75 -6.89 -15.19
C LYS A 217 11.74 -7.29 -13.72
N GLN A 218 10.60 -7.80 -13.26
CA GLN A 218 10.41 -8.27 -11.89
C GLN A 218 10.57 -7.16 -10.84
N THR A 219 10.15 -5.96 -11.19
CA THR A 219 9.98 -4.83 -10.28
C THR A 219 8.55 -4.32 -10.39
N PHE A 220 8.01 -3.76 -9.30
CA PHE A 220 6.68 -3.14 -9.37
C PHE A 220 6.64 -1.96 -10.36
N MET A 221 7.76 -1.32 -10.61
CA MET A 221 7.86 -0.20 -11.55
C MET A 221 7.80 -0.67 -13.01
N ASP A 222 8.33 -1.85 -13.33
CA ASP A 222 8.12 -2.51 -14.63
C ASP A 222 6.63 -2.87 -14.82
N GLU A 223 5.97 -3.33 -13.76
CA GLU A 223 4.51 -3.55 -13.79
C GLU A 223 3.73 -2.25 -14.01
N MET A 224 4.15 -1.12 -13.40
CA MET A 224 3.53 0.20 -13.64
C MET A 224 3.57 0.57 -15.13
N LEU A 225 4.72 0.40 -15.78
CA LEU A 225 4.85 0.61 -17.23
C LEU A 225 3.95 -0.33 -18.02
N SER A 226 3.89 -1.60 -17.65
CA SER A 226 3.05 -2.61 -18.30
C SER A 226 1.55 -2.28 -18.20
N VAL A 227 1.08 -1.79 -17.03
CA VAL A 227 -0.32 -1.40 -16.81
C VAL A 227 -0.77 -0.32 -17.79
N ILE A 228 0.11 0.62 -18.14
CA ILE A 228 -0.18 1.72 -19.07
C ILE A 228 0.20 1.40 -20.53
N HIS A 229 0.51 0.14 -20.85
CA HIS A 229 0.96 -0.30 -22.17
C HIS A 229 2.24 0.39 -22.69
N ALA A 230 3.11 0.86 -21.79
CA ALA A 230 4.44 1.32 -22.14
C ALA A 230 5.45 0.17 -22.12
N LYS A 231 6.50 0.28 -22.93
CA LYS A 231 7.61 -0.66 -22.98
C LYS A 231 8.72 -0.17 -22.07
N ASN A 232 9.25 -1.04 -21.23
CA ASN A 232 10.41 -0.71 -20.42
C ASN A 232 11.68 -0.71 -21.29
N ALA A 233 12.41 0.40 -21.33
CA ALA A 233 13.68 0.51 -22.06
C ALA A 233 14.76 -0.46 -21.52
N ALA A 234 14.70 -0.83 -20.25
CA ALA A 234 15.55 -1.82 -19.60
C ALA A 234 14.87 -3.19 -19.43
N GLY A 235 13.80 -3.48 -20.19
CA GLY A 235 13.01 -4.70 -20.07
C GLY A 235 13.73 -6.01 -20.49
N ASP A 236 14.97 -5.96 -20.91
CA ASP A 236 15.89 -7.11 -21.09
C ASP A 236 16.69 -7.42 -19.81
N GLN A 237 16.71 -6.52 -18.84
CA GLN A 237 17.36 -6.67 -17.54
C GLN A 237 16.35 -7.14 -16.48
N THR A 238 16.85 -7.58 -15.33
CA THR A 238 16.01 -8.04 -14.19
C THR A 238 16.39 -7.30 -12.91
N GLY A 239 15.39 -6.85 -12.17
CA GLY A 239 15.59 -6.13 -10.90
C GLY A 239 16.03 -4.68 -11.09
N TRP A 240 16.61 -4.12 -10.05
CA TRP A 240 17.19 -2.78 -10.07
C TRP A 240 18.61 -2.87 -10.61
N VAL A 241 18.89 -2.17 -11.70
CA VAL A 241 20.16 -2.33 -12.42
C VAL A 241 20.84 -0.99 -12.68
N GLN A 242 22.15 -1.00 -12.58
CA GLN A 242 23.00 0.12 -12.98
C GLN A 242 23.21 0.07 -14.49
N MET A 243 23.10 1.21 -15.17
CA MET A 243 23.32 1.33 -16.60
C MET A 243 24.30 2.45 -16.93
N THR A 244 25.14 2.22 -17.96
CA THR A 244 26.01 3.28 -18.47
C THR A 244 25.25 4.24 -19.36
N GLU A 245 25.71 5.49 -19.45
CA GLU A 245 25.12 6.50 -20.33
C GLU A 245 25.08 6.06 -21.79
N GLU A 246 26.15 5.39 -22.27
CA GLU A 246 26.21 4.86 -23.64
C GLU A 246 25.12 3.82 -23.91
N SER A 247 24.86 2.95 -22.93
CA SER A 247 23.80 1.95 -23.04
C SER A 247 22.42 2.61 -23.13
N ILE A 248 22.17 3.65 -22.34
CA ILE A 248 20.91 4.42 -22.35
C ILE A 248 20.74 5.14 -23.70
N ILE A 249 21.79 5.82 -24.16
CA ILE A 249 21.80 6.51 -25.46
C ILE A 249 21.51 5.53 -26.61
N LYS A 250 22.12 4.34 -26.58
CA LYS A 250 21.89 3.28 -27.60
C LYS A 250 20.45 2.77 -27.59
N ARG A 251 19.80 2.70 -26.44
CA ARG A 251 18.38 2.29 -26.31
C ARG A 251 17.43 3.33 -26.87
N ASN A 252 17.84 4.60 -26.89
CA ASN A 252 17.14 5.72 -27.50
C ASN A 252 15.64 5.77 -27.16
N PRO A 253 15.25 5.87 -25.87
CA PRO A 253 13.86 5.80 -25.44
C PRO A 253 13.01 6.93 -26.01
N ASP A 254 11.69 6.68 -26.16
CA ASP A 254 10.69 7.66 -26.59
C ASP A 254 10.35 8.65 -25.47
N ALA A 255 10.45 8.22 -24.21
CA ALA A 255 10.25 9.06 -23.04
C ALA A 255 11.24 8.68 -21.93
N ILE A 256 11.59 9.66 -21.09
CA ILE A 256 12.37 9.46 -19.87
C ILE A 256 11.52 9.92 -18.70
N VAL A 257 11.44 9.09 -17.67
CA VAL A 257 10.80 9.41 -16.40
C VAL A 257 11.87 9.44 -15.32
N THR A 258 12.00 10.53 -14.59
CA THR A 258 12.94 10.66 -13.47
C THR A 258 12.17 10.66 -12.17
N ILE A 259 12.66 9.93 -11.18
CA ILE A 259 12.13 9.92 -9.82
C ILE A 259 13.13 10.45 -8.80
N ASP A 260 14.35 10.71 -9.22
CA ASP A 260 15.42 11.37 -8.45
C ASP A 260 15.36 12.90 -8.51
N GLY A 261 14.42 13.45 -9.29
CA GLY A 261 14.22 14.90 -9.46
C GLY A 261 15.01 15.53 -10.60
N ALA A 262 15.76 14.74 -11.40
CA ALA A 262 16.49 15.28 -12.56
C ALA A 262 15.53 15.86 -13.62
N SER A 263 15.81 17.09 -14.06
CA SER A 263 15.00 17.79 -15.05
C SER A 263 15.50 17.58 -16.48
N LEU A 264 14.67 17.93 -17.46
CA LEU A 264 15.11 17.98 -18.87
C LEU A 264 16.39 18.84 -19.06
N ALA A 265 16.52 19.93 -18.30
CA ALA A 265 17.70 20.80 -18.38
C ALA A 265 18.95 20.07 -17.84
N ASP A 266 18.80 19.24 -16.82
CA ASP A 266 19.91 18.47 -16.26
C ASP A 266 20.34 17.34 -17.19
N LEU A 267 19.37 16.61 -17.78
CA LEU A 267 19.67 15.57 -18.76
C LEU A 267 20.38 16.14 -19.98
N LYS A 268 20.04 17.34 -20.42
CA LYS A 268 20.71 18.01 -21.56
C LYS A 268 22.16 18.40 -21.30
N LYS A 269 22.62 18.45 -20.04
CA LYS A 269 24.01 18.72 -19.67
C LYS A 269 24.89 17.48 -19.78
N ARG A 270 24.29 16.29 -19.77
CA ARG A 270 25.01 15.01 -19.86
C ARG A 270 25.50 14.79 -21.29
N ASP A 271 26.71 14.23 -21.43
CA ASP A 271 27.33 13.99 -22.72
C ASP A 271 26.53 12.99 -23.56
N GLY A 272 26.26 13.35 -24.81
CA GLY A 272 25.51 12.51 -25.74
C GLY A 272 23.99 12.47 -25.54
N TRP A 273 23.45 12.86 -24.37
CA TRP A 273 22.01 12.75 -24.06
C TRP A 273 21.12 13.62 -24.95
N LYS A 274 21.65 14.72 -25.49
CA LYS A 274 20.94 15.54 -26.50
C LYS A 274 20.55 14.77 -27.75
N ALA A 275 21.21 13.63 -28.03
CA ALA A 275 20.90 12.76 -29.15
C ALA A 275 19.70 11.85 -28.90
N ILE A 276 19.33 11.60 -27.63
CA ILE A 276 18.21 10.73 -27.26
C ILE A 276 16.90 11.36 -27.74
N LYS A 277 16.03 10.54 -28.33
CA LYS A 277 14.71 10.96 -28.86
C LYS A 277 13.88 11.69 -27.78
N ALA A 278 13.77 11.10 -26.60
CA ALA A 278 13.04 11.70 -25.47
C ALA A 278 13.53 13.13 -25.13
N VAL A 279 14.85 13.35 -25.18
CA VAL A 279 15.45 14.67 -24.85
C VAL A 279 15.21 15.67 -25.99
N LYS A 280 15.34 15.23 -27.26
CA LYS A 280 15.04 16.06 -28.45
C LYS A 280 13.58 16.51 -28.46
N GLU A 281 12.66 15.56 -28.21
CA GLU A 281 11.22 15.79 -28.28
C GLU A 281 10.64 16.32 -26.98
N LYS A 282 11.49 16.62 -25.98
CA LYS A 282 11.09 17.13 -24.64
C LYS A 282 10.14 16.21 -23.89
N GLN A 283 10.25 14.90 -24.16
CA GLN A 283 9.48 13.85 -23.47
C GLN A 283 10.23 13.38 -22.21
N VAL A 284 10.51 14.30 -21.31
CA VAL A 284 11.17 14.06 -20.01
C VAL A 284 10.23 14.54 -18.91
N PHE A 285 9.86 13.62 -18.03
CA PHE A 285 8.86 13.83 -16.98
C PHE A 285 9.46 13.53 -15.62
N GLN A 286 9.19 14.38 -14.64
CA GLN A 286 9.51 14.12 -13.25
C GLN A 286 8.27 13.57 -12.56
N LEU A 287 8.38 12.41 -11.94
CA LEU A 287 7.34 11.88 -11.04
C LEU A 287 7.69 12.18 -9.60
N ASN A 288 6.65 12.29 -8.79
CA ASN A 288 6.83 12.35 -7.35
C ASN A 288 7.50 11.05 -6.88
N THR A 289 8.67 11.18 -6.26
CA THR A 289 9.49 10.06 -5.77
C THR A 289 8.69 9.14 -4.87
N ASP A 290 7.92 9.68 -3.95
CA ASP A 290 7.15 8.91 -2.96
C ASP A 290 6.06 8.06 -3.62
N LEU A 291 5.38 8.60 -4.65
CA LEU A 291 4.35 7.87 -5.38
C LEU A 291 4.92 6.78 -6.29
N ALA A 292 6.13 6.99 -6.79
CA ALA A 292 6.77 6.07 -7.72
C ALA A 292 7.67 5.02 -7.06
N SER A 293 8.21 5.28 -5.84
CA SER A 293 9.20 4.41 -5.19
C SER A 293 8.70 3.70 -3.94
N ARG A 294 7.54 4.11 -3.37
CA ARG A 294 6.99 3.49 -2.16
C ARG A 294 5.96 2.42 -2.51
N PRO A 295 6.25 1.13 -2.27
CA PRO A 295 5.32 0.04 -2.54
C PRO A 295 4.21 0.01 -1.47
N GLY A 296 3.22 0.87 -1.63
CA GLY A 296 2.12 1.08 -0.69
C GLY A 296 0.81 1.46 -1.37
N PRO A 297 -0.18 1.94 -0.61
CA PRO A 297 -1.52 2.25 -1.14
C PRO A 297 -1.53 3.31 -2.24
N ARG A 298 -0.60 4.29 -2.17
CA ARG A 298 -0.51 5.38 -3.15
C ARG A 298 0.20 5.01 -4.46
N LEU A 299 0.72 3.78 -4.57
CA LEU A 299 1.37 3.33 -5.82
C LEU A 299 0.43 3.41 -7.02
N VAL A 300 -0.89 3.27 -6.81
CA VAL A 300 -1.90 3.44 -7.87
C VAL A 300 -1.95 4.88 -8.38
N GLU A 301 -1.79 5.87 -7.50
CA GLU A 301 -1.68 7.29 -7.88
C GLU A 301 -0.39 7.53 -8.69
N GLY A 302 0.69 6.82 -8.35
CA GLY A 302 1.93 6.81 -9.14
C GLY A 302 1.72 6.29 -10.57
N VAL A 303 0.96 5.20 -10.74
CA VAL A 303 0.59 4.67 -12.07
C VAL A 303 -0.25 5.67 -12.85
N GLU A 304 -1.21 6.32 -12.20
CA GLU A 304 -2.06 7.34 -12.85
C GLU A 304 -1.23 8.56 -13.30
N ALA A 305 -0.33 9.04 -12.45
CA ALA A 305 0.58 10.15 -12.78
C ALA A 305 1.50 9.79 -13.96
N LEU A 306 2.06 8.56 -13.95
CA LEU A 306 2.86 8.02 -15.05
C LEU A 306 2.05 7.95 -16.35
N ALA A 307 0.82 7.42 -16.28
CA ALA A 307 -0.08 7.30 -17.43
C ALA A 307 -0.38 8.65 -18.08
N LYS A 308 -0.75 9.65 -17.27
CA LYS A 308 -1.01 11.03 -17.72
C LYS A 308 0.22 11.69 -18.32
N SER A 309 1.40 11.42 -17.77
CA SER A 309 2.66 11.96 -18.30
C SER A 309 3.02 11.36 -19.66
N ILE A 310 2.90 10.04 -19.81
CA ILE A 310 3.32 9.33 -21.01
C ILE A 310 2.27 9.41 -22.13
N TYR A 311 0.98 9.35 -21.79
CA TYR A 311 -0.14 9.30 -22.74
C TYR A 311 -1.25 10.30 -22.37
N PRO A 312 -0.98 11.63 -22.38
CA PRO A 312 -1.93 12.65 -21.94
C PRO A 312 -3.23 12.69 -22.73
N ASP A 313 -3.23 12.23 -23.98
CA ASP A 313 -4.44 12.17 -24.82
C ASP A 313 -5.35 11.00 -24.42
N THR A 314 -4.81 9.96 -23.80
CA THR A 314 -5.54 8.77 -23.36
C THR A 314 -6.00 8.92 -21.91
N PHE A 315 -5.16 9.46 -21.04
CA PHE A 315 -5.43 9.63 -19.61
C PHE A 315 -5.60 11.10 -19.27
N LYS A 316 -6.84 11.49 -19.00
CA LYS A 316 -7.22 12.89 -18.70
C LYS A 316 -7.27 13.17 -17.21
#